data_00476c9a3647dfedb5a79cf52e879f58
#
_entry.id   00476c9a3647dfedb5a79cf52e879f58
#
_cell.length_a   1.000
_cell.length_b   1.000
_cell.length_c   1.000
_cell.angle_alpha   90.00
_cell.angle_beta   90.00
_cell.angle_gamma   90.00
#
_symmetry.space_group_name_H-M   'P 1'
#
loop_
_entity.id
_entity.type
_entity.pdbx_description
1 polymer ?
#
loop_
_entity_poly.entity_id
_entity_poly.type
_entity_poly.pdbx_seq_one_letter_code
_entity_poly.pdbx_strand_id
1 'polypeptide(L)'
;MEQHHYTRRPLSLRTNSFNENTGDPKPTPPQSPTPPPGRLSFQSHYEHHHDNLLYSPSRSPTNSDAANIYSLLPPPSPDSPWTLSPHHATPSPSILYHCVAALHRQDGVIFSVAAAANGLVFTGSDSSRVRAWRQPVCTERGYLKSGHGGVRAILAHGNTLFTSHKDYKIRVWNVTGDVGASSAAPENFQAKKIATLPKNRSIFGFPRTNNGPRHKDCISCMAYNHADGLLYTASWDRTVKAWRISNSRCVDSFLAHEDHINAVVVNQEDGCVFTCSSDGSVKIWRRVYGQNSHTLTMTLKFQPSPVNALALSSSPRSCFLYSGSSDGFINFWEKEKMSGRFNHGGFLQGHRFSVLCLAAIEKLVFSGSEDTTIRVWRREEGSCFHECLAVLDAHRGPVRCLTACLEIEKSVVMGFLVYSAGLDQTFKVWRVKVLPEEETSAGKKDTATATVTNGEYEMSPVLSPSWVEKKLQRDNPFYFN
;
A
#
# COMPACT_ATOMS: atom_id res chain seq x y z
N MET A 1 -41.10 0.15 -65.40
CA MET A 1 -41.16 1.56 -65.80
C MET A 1 -40.07 2.25 -65.09
N GLU A 2 -39.00 2.39 -65.78
CA GLU A 2 -38.24 3.53 -66.24
C GLU A 2 -37.33 4.06 -65.08
N GLN A 3 -36.04 3.73 -65.07
CA GLN A 3 -34.88 4.18 -65.84
C GLN A 3 -34.68 5.70 -65.78
N HIS A 4 -33.60 6.17 -65.23
CA HIS A 4 -32.49 6.75 -65.96
C HIS A 4 -31.26 7.07 -65.05
N HIS A 5 -30.18 6.48 -65.42
CA HIS A 5 -28.75 6.84 -65.46
C HIS A 5 -28.43 8.31 -65.64
N TYR A 6 -27.34 8.82 -65.04
CA TYR A 6 -26.18 9.33 -65.78
C TYR A 6 -24.95 9.49 -64.92
N THR A 7 -23.91 8.90 -65.44
CA THR A 7 -22.49 8.95 -65.13
C THR A 7 -21.83 10.30 -65.49
N ARG A 8 -20.73 10.69 -64.82
CA ARG A 8 -19.39 10.79 -65.41
C ARG A 8 -18.38 11.53 -64.50
N ARG A 9 -17.22 10.91 -64.38
CA ARG A 9 -15.86 11.47 -64.09
C ARG A 9 -15.30 12.13 -65.38
N PRO A 10 -14.00 12.55 -65.44
CA PRO A 10 -12.97 13.18 -64.58
C PRO A 10 -12.21 14.32 -65.32
N LEU A 11 -11.07 14.84 -64.76
CA LEU A 11 -9.84 15.31 -65.44
C LEU A 11 -9.13 16.32 -64.51
N SER A 12 -8.00 16.15 -63.97
CA SER A 12 -6.59 15.95 -64.38
C SER A 12 -5.85 17.23 -64.78
N LEU A 13 -4.76 17.47 -64.07
CA LEU A 13 -3.46 18.02 -64.47
C LEU A 13 -3.31 19.49 -64.85
N ARG A 14 -2.40 20.22 -64.16
CA ARG A 14 -1.07 20.55 -64.72
C ARG A 14 -0.22 21.36 -63.76
N THR A 15 1.00 20.93 -63.65
CA THR A 15 2.24 21.57 -63.23
C THR A 15 2.53 22.89 -63.93
N ASN A 16 3.19 23.83 -63.25
CA ASN A 16 4.35 24.53 -63.83
C ASN A 16 5.23 25.16 -62.75
N SER A 17 6.49 24.84 -62.88
CA SER A 17 7.67 25.41 -62.26
C SER A 17 8.00 26.78 -62.91
N PHE A 18 8.51 27.72 -62.10
CA PHE A 18 9.57 28.64 -62.55
C PHE A 18 10.40 29.11 -61.36
N ASN A 19 11.72 29.03 -61.58
CA ASN A 19 12.81 29.59 -60.78
C ASN A 19 12.82 31.11 -60.89
N GLU A 20 13.28 31.81 -59.84
CA GLU A 20 14.46 32.66 -59.96
C GLU A 20 14.88 33.26 -58.60
N ASN A 21 16.19 33.33 -58.45
CA ASN A 21 16.98 33.90 -57.38
C ASN A 21 16.72 35.37 -57.11
N THR A 22 16.74 35.79 -55.84
CA THR A 22 17.56 36.92 -55.35
C THR A 22 17.70 36.82 -53.83
N GLY A 23 18.92 36.94 -53.35
CA GLY A 23 19.26 36.81 -51.91
C GLY A 23 18.98 38.09 -51.17
N ASP A 24 18.73 37.87 -49.88
CA ASP A 24 19.08 38.80 -48.78
C ASP A 24 18.95 38.07 -47.43
N PRO A 25 19.62 38.55 -46.35
CA PRO A 25 20.14 37.68 -45.32
C PRO A 25 19.14 37.44 -44.17
N LYS A 26 19.24 36.24 -43.58
CA LYS A 26 18.51 35.82 -42.37
C LYS A 26 18.85 36.68 -41.17
N PRO A 27 17.87 37.10 -40.35
CA PRO A 27 18.12 37.56 -38.98
C PRO A 27 18.29 36.40 -38.03
N THR A 28 19.33 36.45 -37.22
CA THR A 28 19.63 35.56 -36.10
C THR A 28 18.57 35.68 -35.00
N PRO A 29 18.16 34.59 -34.33
CA PRO A 29 17.28 34.65 -33.19
C PRO A 29 18.01 35.14 -31.92
N PRO A 30 17.34 35.86 -31.00
CA PRO A 30 17.92 36.39 -29.79
C PRO A 30 18.27 35.29 -28.80
N GLN A 31 19.45 35.39 -28.19
CA GLN A 31 19.94 34.54 -27.11
C GLN A 31 19.14 34.82 -25.83
N SER A 32 18.67 33.75 -25.21
CA SER A 32 18.07 33.77 -23.88
C SER A 32 19.12 33.98 -22.77
N PRO A 33 18.80 34.68 -21.69
CA PRO A 33 19.73 34.94 -20.58
C PRO A 33 19.94 33.67 -19.72
N THR A 34 21.19 33.48 -19.30
CA THR A 34 21.67 32.48 -18.37
C THR A 34 21.04 32.64 -16.98
N PRO A 35 20.60 31.56 -16.29
CA PRO A 35 20.15 31.60 -14.91
C PRO A 35 21.35 31.57 -13.92
N PRO A 36 21.17 32.12 -12.71
CA PRO A 36 22.19 32.12 -11.66
C PRO A 36 22.37 30.73 -11.01
N PRO A 37 23.51 30.45 -10.36
CA PRO A 37 23.82 29.14 -9.82
C PRO A 37 23.20 28.92 -8.44
N GLY A 38 22.68 27.74 -8.20
CA GLY A 38 22.56 27.16 -6.89
C GLY A 38 21.17 26.72 -6.45
N ARG A 39 20.87 25.44 -6.68
CA ARG A 39 20.18 24.55 -5.72
C ARG A 39 20.35 23.10 -6.19
N LEU A 40 21.05 22.33 -5.37
CA LEU A 40 21.22 20.90 -5.54
C LEU A 40 19.87 20.21 -5.31
N SER A 41 19.30 19.64 -6.36
CA SER A 41 18.19 18.70 -6.27
C SER A 41 18.76 17.29 -6.40
N PHE A 42 18.55 16.48 -5.38
CA PHE A 42 18.83 15.04 -5.46
C PHE A 42 17.75 14.35 -6.31
N GLN A 43 18.10 14.04 -7.54
CA GLN A 43 17.37 13.06 -8.35
C GLN A 43 18.04 11.70 -8.19
N SER A 44 17.31 10.74 -7.64
CA SER A 44 17.72 9.33 -7.66
C SER A 44 17.38 8.72 -9.00
N HIS A 45 18.36 8.60 -9.87
CA HIS A 45 18.29 7.73 -11.04
C HIS A 45 18.68 6.30 -10.63
N TYR A 46 17.77 5.36 -10.81
CA TYR A 46 18.10 3.93 -10.89
C TYR A 46 18.32 3.57 -12.36
N GLU A 47 19.54 3.59 -12.81
CA GLU A 47 19.94 2.93 -14.05
C GLU A 47 20.60 1.58 -13.74
N HIS A 48 20.14 0.55 -14.44
CA HIS A 48 20.75 -0.77 -14.46
C HIS A 48 21.99 -0.74 -15.34
N HIS A 49 23.17 -0.94 -14.75
CA HIS A 49 24.33 -1.42 -15.46
C HIS A 49 24.72 -2.81 -14.93
N HIS A 50 24.73 -3.77 -15.85
CA HIS A 50 25.44 -5.03 -15.71
C HIS A 50 26.90 -4.76 -16.02
N ASP A 51 27.79 -5.00 -15.07
CA ASP A 51 29.19 -5.27 -15.37
C ASP A 51 29.73 -6.36 -14.45
N ASN A 52 30.21 -7.41 -15.12
CA ASN A 52 30.99 -8.50 -14.57
C ASN A 52 32.39 -7.98 -14.18
N LEU A 53 32.78 -8.09 -12.94
CA LEU A 53 34.19 -8.04 -12.54
C LEU A 53 34.54 -9.17 -11.59
N LEU A 54 35.55 -9.90 -11.99
CA LEU A 54 36.26 -10.99 -11.36
C LEU A 54 36.84 -10.57 -9.98
N TYR A 55 36.56 -11.36 -8.95
CA TYR A 55 37.19 -11.24 -7.63
C TYR A 55 38.49 -12.05 -7.58
N SER A 56 39.57 -11.39 -7.19
CA SER A 56 40.76 -12.01 -6.58
C SER A 56 40.82 -11.70 -5.10
N PRO A 57 41.23 -12.65 -4.27
CA PRO A 57 41.18 -12.46 -2.81
C PRO A 57 42.48 -11.86 -2.27
N SER A 58 42.41 -10.80 -1.49
CA SER A 58 43.53 -10.40 -0.63
C SER A 58 43.08 -9.66 0.62
N ARG A 59 43.46 -10.27 1.76
CA ARG A 59 43.73 -9.75 3.10
C ARG A 59 42.62 -9.05 3.88
N SER A 60 42.25 -9.69 4.97
CA SER A 60 41.58 -9.16 6.14
C SER A 60 42.40 -8.04 6.81
N PRO A 61 41.75 -6.91 7.15
CA PRO A 61 42.26 -6.02 8.17
C PRO A 61 41.70 -6.39 9.55
N THR A 62 42.55 -6.34 10.53
CA THR A 62 42.38 -6.59 11.95
C THR A 62 41.42 -5.60 12.59
N ASN A 63 40.60 -6.11 13.52
CA ASN A 63 39.76 -5.37 14.45
C ASN A 63 40.56 -4.31 15.24
N SER A 64 40.30 -3.00 14.99
CA SER A 64 40.56 -1.96 16.00
C SER A 64 39.90 -0.59 15.77
N ASP A 65 39.22 -0.33 14.62
CA ASP A 65 38.75 1.04 14.33
C ASP A 65 37.22 1.23 14.19
N ALA A 66 36.42 0.24 14.60
CA ALA A 66 34.96 0.34 14.54
C ALA A 66 34.29 0.98 15.79
N ALA A 67 35.06 1.38 16.79
CA ALA A 67 34.52 1.83 18.08
C ALA A 67 34.34 3.36 18.23
N ASN A 68 34.71 4.18 17.25
CA ASN A 68 34.79 5.64 17.44
C ASN A 68 33.84 6.52 16.63
N ILE A 69 32.88 5.97 15.93
CA ILE A 69 31.89 6.81 15.16
C ILE A 69 30.64 7.14 16.00
N TYR A 70 30.37 6.44 17.08
CA TYR A 70 29.22 6.68 17.95
C TYR A 70 29.43 7.74 19.05
N SER A 71 30.62 8.31 19.18
CA SER A 71 30.96 9.27 20.26
C SER A 71 30.73 10.74 19.90
N LEU A 72 30.22 11.07 18.73
CA LEU A 72 29.99 12.45 18.28
C LEU A 72 28.54 12.94 18.29
N LEU A 73 27.60 12.11 18.74
CA LEU A 73 26.23 12.57 18.99
C LEU A 73 26.11 12.93 20.46
N PRO A 74 25.66 14.16 20.81
CA PRO A 74 25.38 14.49 22.20
C PRO A 74 24.36 13.49 22.76
N PRO A 75 24.51 13.08 24.04
CA PRO A 75 23.55 12.19 24.66
C PRO A 75 22.15 12.83 24.57
N PRO A 76 21.11 12.03 24.26
CA PRO A 76 19.77 12.56 24.23
C PRO A 76 19.42 13.17 25.59
N SER A 77 18.92 14.40 25.59
CA SER A 77 18.44 15.05 26.81
C SER A 77 17.39 14.15 27.45
N PRO A 78 17.44 13.93 28.79
CA PRO A 78 16.47 13.13 29.52
C PRO A 78 15.01 13.65 29.37
N ASP A 79 14.84 14.90 28.98
CA ASP A 79 13.54 15.54 28.76
C ASP A 79 13.06 15.48 27.29
N SER A 80 13.74 14.73 26.42
CA SER A 80 13.32 14.60 25.03
C SER A 80 12.17 13.61 24.92
N PRO A 81 10.96 14.06 24.49
CA PRO A 81 9.85 13.15 24.24
C PRO A 81 10.08 12.21 23.04
N TRP A 82 11.27 12.26 22.45
CA TRP A 82 11.72 11.47 21.30
C TRP A 82 12.61 10.29 21.69
N THR A 83 12.51 9.80 22.93
CA THR A 83 13.11 8.51 23.26
C THR A 83 12.46 7.45 22.39
N LEU A 84 13.21 7.03 21.38
CA LEU A 84 12.80 5.94 20.48
C LEU A 84 12.41 4.74 21.35
N SER A 85 11.26 4.14 21.09
CA SER A 85 10.93 2.81 21.61
C SER A 85 12.16 1.91 21.47
N PRO A 86 12.55 1.17 22.50
CA PRO A 86 13.76 0.37 22.48
C PRO A 86 13.76 -0.53 21.24
N HIS A 87 14.95 -0.71 20.64
CA HIS A 87 15.12 -1.50 19.42
C HIS A 87 14.59 -2.93 19.55
N HIS A 88 14.61 -3.46 20.77
CA HIS A 88 14.10 -4.74 21.17
C HIS A 88 13.18 -4.52 22.37
N ALA A 89 11.96 -4.04 22.11
CA ALA A 89 10.93 -4.11 23.13
C ALA A 89 10.74 -5.60 23.46
N THR A 90 10.92 -5.97 24.73
CA THR A 90 10.46 -7.28 25.19
C THR A 90 9.00 -7.39 24.83
N PRO A 91 8.55 -8.50 24.18
CA PRO A 91 7.15 -8.65 23.81
C PRO A 91 6.28 -8.48 25.05
N SER A 92 5.15 -7.79 24.88
CA SER A 92 4.14 -7.73 25.95
C SER A 92 3.78 -9.16 26.37
N PRO A 93 3.63 -9.46 27.67
CA PRO A 93 3.20 -10.78 28.15
C PRO A 93 1.82 -11.19 27.58
N SER A 94 1.06 -10.23 27.06
CA SER A 94 -0.25 -10.47 26.44
C SER A 94 -0.20 -10.97 25.00
N ILE A 95 0.98 -11.17 24.40
CA ILE A 95 1.12 -11.64 23.01
C ILE A 95 2.04 -12.84 22.89
N LEU A 96 1.59 -13.84 22.14
CA LEU A 96 2.43 -14.95 21.68
C LEU A 96 2.54 -14.89 20.17
N TYR A 97 3.74 -14.98 19.65
CA TYR A 97 3.97 -15.03 18.20
C TYR A 97 5.14 -15.93 17.83
N HIS A 98 5.06 -16.55 16.66
CA HIS A 98 6.16 -17.31 16.08
C HIS A 98 6.07 -17.35 14.55
N CYS A 99 7.20 -17.50 13.90
CA CYS A 99 7.27 -17.71 12.46
C CYS A 99 6.93 -19.17 12.14
N VAL A 100 5.79 -19.39 11.49
CA VAL A 100 5.31 -20.72 11.08
C VAL A 100 6.09 -21.26 9.88
N ALA A 101 6.38 -20.38 8.92
CA ALA A 101 7.07 -20.71 7.69
C ALA A 101 7.85 -19.49 7.14
N ALA A 102 9.03 -19.80 6.59
CA ALA A 102 9.83 -18.84 5.83
C ALA A 102 10.20 -19.48 4.49
N LEU A 103 9.64 -18.95 3.41
CA LEU A 103 9.70 -19.54 2.08
C LEU A 103 10.48 -18.62 1.15
N HIS A 104 11.49 -19.16 0.49
CA HIS A 104 12.24 -18.48 -0.54
C HIS A 104 11.97 -19.15 -1.89
N ARG A 105 11.74 -18.34 -2.93
CA ARG A 105 11.55 -18.83 -4.30
C ARG A 105 12.28 -17.93 -5.29
N GLN A 106 12.79 -18.50 -6.35
CA GLN A 106 13.52 -17.80 -7.42
C GLN A 106 12.58 -17.04 -8.39
N ASP A 107 11.52 -16.44 -7.87
CA ASP A 107 10.57 -15.64 -8.66
C ASP A 107 10.85 -14.14 -8.57
N GLY A 108 11.95 -13.74 -7.93
CA GLY A 108 12.30 -12.34 -7.68
C GLY A 108 11.52 -11.74 -6.50
N VAL A 109 11.52 -10.41 -6.45
CA VAL A 109 10.88 -9.64 -5.38
C VAL A 109 9.36 -9.84 -5.39
N ILE A 110 8.79 -10.09 -4.21
CA ILE A 110 7.35 -10.20 -4.02
C ILE A 110 6.77 -8.81 -3.76
N PHE A 111 5.87 -8.35 -4.62
CA PHE A 111 5.25 -7.02 -4.55
C PHE A 111 3.90 -7.00 -3.86
N SER A 112 3.22 -8.13 -3.80
CA SER A 112 1.87 -8.19 -3.24
C SER A 112 1.54 -9.57 -2.68
N VAL A 113 0.83 -9.55 -1.56
CA VAL A 113 0.29 -10.74 -0.88
C VAL A 113 -1.20 -10.48 -0.62
N ALA A 114 -2.03 -11.48 -0.85
CA ALA A 114 -3.46 -11.43 -0.55
C ALA A 114 -3.94 -12.75 0.04
N ALA A 115 -4.62 -12.69 1.18
CA ALA A 115 -5.30 -13.83 1.80
C ALA A 115 -6.76 -13.87 1.33
N ALA A 116 -7.24 -15.06 0.98
CA ALA A 116 -8.61 -15.31 0.59
C ALA A 116 -9.36 -16.09 1.67
N ALA A 117 -10.66 -15.88 1.76
CA ALA A 117 -11.51 -16.53 2.76
C ALA A 117 -11.57 -18.07 2.60
N ASN A 118 -11.24 -18.59 1.43
CA ASN A 118 -11.20 -20.04 1.14
C ASN A 118 -9.93 -20.75 1.64
N GLY A 119 -9.16 -20.15 2.53
CA GLY A 119 -7.93 -20.73 3.08
C GLY A 119 -6.74 -20.72 2.13
N LEU A 120 -6.79 -19.94 1.06
CA LEU A 120 -5.68 -19.73 0.13
C LEU A 120 -5.02 -18.35 0.36
N VAL A 121 -3.72 -18.31 0.14
CA VAL A 121 -2.94 -17.08 0.08
C VAL A 121 -2.27 -16.99 -1.27
N PHE A 122 -2.21 -15.80 -1.83
CA PHE A 122 -1.62 -15.55 -3.14
C PHE A 122 -0.43 -14.61 -3.02
N THR A 123 0.65 -14.90 -3.74
CA THR A 123 1.82 -14.03 -3.84
C THR A 123 2.08 -13.65 -5.29
N GLY A 124 2.32 -12.36 -5.53
CA GLY A 124 2.69 -11.80 -6.82
C GLY A 124 4.07 -11.19 -6.78
N SER A 125 4.88 -11.52 -7.78
CA SER A 125 6.28 -11.12 -7.87
C SER A 125 6.62 -10.51 -9.24
N ASP A 126 7.88 -10.22 -9.44
CA ASP A 126 8.41 -9.77 -10.74
C ASP A 126 8.23 -10.84 -11.84
N SER A 127 8.03 -12.08 -11.46
CA SER A 127 7.69 -13.14 -12.41
C SER A 127 6.25 -12.99 -12.92
N SER A 128 5.95 -13.64 -14.03
CA SER A 128 4.58 -13.72 -14.55
C SER A 128 3.69 -14.72 -13.79
N ARG A 129 4.17 -15.25 -12.66
CA ARG A 129 3.49 -16.28 -11.87
C ARG A 129 2.85 -15.65 -10.64
N VAL A 130 1.59 -16.01 -10.39
CA VAL A 130 0.91 -15.80 -9.11
C VAL A 130 0.86 -17.16 -8.42
N ARG A 131 1.57 -17.31 -7.30
CA ARG A 131 1.57 -18.58 -6.55
C ARG A 131 0.40 -18.62 -5.58
N ALA A 132 -0.15 -19.81 -5.42
CA ALA A 132 -1.19 -20.12 -4.46
C ALA A 132 -0.64 -21.03 -3.35
N TRP A 133 -0.93 -20.65 -2.12
CA TRP A 133 -0.47 -21.31 -0.90
C TRP A 133 -1.66 -21.68 -0.03
N ARG A 134 -1.66 -22.84 0.61
CA ARG A 134 -2.71 -23.24 1.55
C ARG A 134 -2.33 -22.90 2.98
N GLN A 135 -3.23 -22.24 3.67
CA GLN A 135 -3.13 -21.95 5.11
C GLN A 135 -3.19 -23.21 5.95
N PRO A 136 -2.64 -23.21 7.20
CA PRO A 136 -1.83 -22.15 7.81
C PRO A 136 -0.34 -22.25 7.44
N VAL A 137 0.14 -23.42 7.05
CA VAL A 137 1.58 -23.72 6.86
C VAL A 137 2.13 -23.21 5.52
N CYS A 138 1.26 -22.71 4.64
CA CYS A 138 1.60 -22.23 3.30
C CYS A 138 2.27 -23.28 2.41
N THR A 139 1.67 -24.48 2.34
CA THR A 139 2.05 -25.45 1.32
C THR A 139 1.67 -24.95 -0.07
N GLU A 140 2.60 -25.02 -1.03
CA GLU A 140 2.35 -24.57 -2.40
C GLU A 140 1.31 -25.47 -3.08
N ARG A 141 0.28 -24.89 -3.65
CA ARG A 141 -0.81 -25.57 -4.38
C ARG A 141 -0.71 -25.40 -5.89
N GLY A 142 0.21 -24.58 -6.35
CA GLY A 142 0.42 -24.29 -7.75
C GLY A 142 0.56 -22.82 -8.05
N TYR A 143 0.45 -22.46 -9.31
CA TYR A 143 0.56 -21.08 -9.75
C TYR A 143 -0.29 -20.78 -10.98
N LEU A 144 -0.67 -19.50 -11.13
CA LEU A 144 -1.28 -18.96 -12.34
C LEU A 144 -0.20 -18.37 -13.21
N LYS A 145 -0.21 -18.69 -14.52
CA LYS A 145 0.59 -17.96 -15.51
C LYS A 145 -0.23 -16.79 -16.04
N SER A 146 0.21 -15.58 -15.78
CA SER A 146 -0.46 -14.38 -16.27
C SER A 146 -0.15 -14.04 -17.73
N GLY A 147 0.89 -14.61 -18.28
CA GLY A 147 1.32 -14.48 -19.68
C GLY A 147 2.07 -13.19 -20.03
N HIS A 148 2.01 -12.13 -19.22
CA HIS A 148 2.58 -10.82 -19.59
C HIS A 148 3.16 -10.07 -18.40
N GLY A 149 4.41 -10.32 -18.08
CA GLY A 149 5.19 -9.53 -17.13
C GLY A 149 4.82 -9.70 -15.66
N GLY A 150 5.60 -9.07 -14.79
CA GLY A 150 5.46 -9.18 -13.34
C GLY A 150 4.12 -8.68 -12.81
N VAL A 151 3.73 -9.26 -11.68
CA VAL A 151 2.50 -8.94 -10.94
C VAL A 151 2.79 -7.83 -9.95
N ARG A 152 2.00 -6.76 -9.96
CA ARG A 152 2.22 -5.58 -9.12
C ARG A 152 1.31 -5.53 -7.91
N ALA A 153 0.03 -5.82 -8.09
CA ALA A 153 -0.93 -5.91 -7.00
C ALA A 153 -1.84 -7.11 -7.17
N ILE A 154 -2.22 -7.70 -6.04
CA ILE A 154 -3.18 -8.81 -5.95
C ILE A 154 -4.26 -8.42 -4.96
N LEU A 155 -5.50 -8.74 -5.27
CA LEU A 155 -6.64 -8.61 -4.38
C LEU A 155 -7.50 -9.86 -4.50
N ALA A 156 -7.80 -10.49 -3.36
CA ALA A 156 -8.69 -11.66 -3.29
C ALA A 156 -10.01 -11.27 -2.62
N HIS A 157 -11.13 -11.71 -3.19
CA HIS A 157 -12.45 -11.57 -2.61
C HIS A 157 -13.33 -12.77 -2.96
N GLY A 158 -13.74 -13.53 -1.94
CA GLY A 158 -14.42 -14.82 -2.15
C GLY A 158 -13.59 -15.73 -3.06
N ASN A 159 -14.21 -16.21 -4.13
CA ASN A 159 -13.56 -17.03 -5.16
C ASN A 159 -12.98 -16.20 -6.32
N THR A 160 -13.00 -14.87 -6.22
CA THR A 160 -12.49 -13.98 -7.26
C THR A 160 -11.12 -13.44 -6.88
N LEU A 161 -10.18 -13.56 -7.80
CA LEU A 161 -8.84 -12.98 -7.68
C LEU A 161 -8.65 -11.92 -8.75
N PHE A 162 -8.17 -10.74 -8.34
CA PHE A 162 -7.78 -9.64 -9.20
C PHE A 162 -6.28 -9.51 -9.18
N THR A 163 -5.66 -9.34 -10.36
CA THR A 163 -4.21 -9.19 -10.49
C THR A 163 -3.89 -8.04 -11.43
N SER A 164 -3.04 -7.12 -11.02
CA SER A 164 -2.49 -6.07 -11.88
C SER A 164 -1.08 -6.44 -12.36
N HIS A 165 -0.71 -5.98 -13.54
CA HIS A 165 0.51 -6.41 -14.21
C HIS A 165 1.28 -5.23 -14.81
N LYS A 166 2.55 -5.48 -15.20
CA LYS A 166 3.42 -4.50 -15.88
C LYS A 166 2.84 -3.96 -17.19
N ASP A 167 1.87 -4.67 -17.80
CA ASP A 167 1.17 -4.22 -19.01
C ASP A 167 0.00 -3.26 -18.71
N TYR A 168 -0.10 -2.78 -17.47
CA TYR A 168 -1.16 -1.87 -16.98
C TYR A 168 -2.59 -2.41 -17.19
N LYS A 169 -2.72 -3.74 -17.22
CA LYS A 169 -4.02 -4.42 -17.28
C LYS A 169 -4.31 -5.15 -15.99
N ILE A 170 -5.59 -5.24 -15.70
CA ILE A 170 -6.11 -6.04 -14.60
C ILE A 170 -6.68 -7.34 -15.17
N ARG A 171 -6.34 -8.46 -14.58
CA ARG A 171 -6.92 -9.76 -14.91
C ARG A 171 -7.80 -10.22 -13.77
N VAL A 172 -8.97 -10.73 -14.12
CA VAL A 172 -9.96 -11.26 -13.19
C VAL A 172 -10.02 -12.77 -13.36
N TRP A 173 -9.87 -13.48 -12.25
CA TRP A 173 -9.82 -14.94 -12.23
C TRP A 173 -10.91 -15.46 -11.30
N ASN A 174 -11.53 -16.56 -11.66
CA ASN A 174 -12.33 -17.39 -10.76
C ASN A 174 -11.42 -18.50 -10.24
N VAL A 175 -11.27 -18.58 -8.95
CA VAL A 175 -10.43 -19.56 -8.25
C VAL A 175 -11.35 -20.61 -7.65
N THR A 176 -11.25 -21.83 -8.13
CA THR A 176 -11.94 -22.98 -7.55
C THR A 176 -10.91 -23.83 -6.82
N GLY A 177 -11.06 -23.93 -5.51
CA GLY A 177 -10.35 -24.87 -4.67
C GLY A 177 -11.39 -25.54 -3.80
N ASP A 178 -11.51 -26.85 -3.83
CA ASP A 178 -12.44 -27.56 -2.97
C ASP A 178 -12.02 -27.42 -1.51
N VAL A 179 -12.82 -26.69 -0.76
CA VAL A 179 -12.77 -26.64 0.70
C VAL A 179 -13.69 -27.75 1.19
N GLY A 180 -13.23 -29.00 1.21
CA GLY A 180 -14.08 -29.97 1.90
C GLY A 180 -14.00 -31.47 1.57
N ALA A 181 -13.18 -31.89 0.65
CA ALA A 181 -13.05 -33.34 0.42
C ALA A 181 -11.89 -33.90 1.23
N SER A 182 -12.21 -34.82 2.12
CA SER A 182 -11.30 -35.71 2.85
C SER A 182 -10.66 -36.76 1.92
N SER A 183 -10.20 -36.38 0.73
CA SER A 183 -9.52 -37.31 -0.16
C SER A 183 -8.02 -37.05 -0.16
N ALA A 184 -7.26 -38.11 -0.01
CA ALA A 184 -5.81 -38.16 0.04
C ALA A 184 -5.12 -37.79 -1.32
N ALA A 185 -5.84 -37.30 -2.29
CA ALA A 185 -5.30 -36.83 -3.56
C ALA A 185 -4.91 -35.35 -3.48
N PRO A 186 -3.75 -34.94 -4.04
CA PRO A 186 -3.39 -33.54 -4.14
C PRO A 186 -4.35 -32.84 -5.07
N GLU A 187 -5.37 -32.17 -4.51
CA GLU A 187 -6.31 -31.37 -5.28
C GLU A 187 -5.57 -30.22 -5.93
N ASN A 188 -5.54 -30.25 -7.25
CA ASN A 188 -4.87 -29.24 -8.05
C ASN A 188 -5.63 -27.90 -7.97
N PHE A 189 -4.94 -26.86 -7.53
CA PHE A 189 -5.40 -25.50 -7.63
C PHE A 189 -5.79 -25.19 -9.10
N GLN A 190 -7.05 -24.81 -9.29
CA GLN A 190 -7.55 -24.43 -10.60
C GLN A 190 -8.01 -22.96 -10.56
N ALA A 191 -7.63 -22.21 -11.58
CA ALA A 191 -8.13 -20.87 -11.76
C ALA A 191 -8.41 -20.58 -13.23
N LYS A 192 -9.60 -20.07 -13.50
CA LYS A 192 -10.06 -19.69 -14.83
C LYS A 192 -10.04 -18.17 -14.96
N LYS A 193 -9.35 -17.67 -15.97
CA LYS A 193 -9.41 -16.23 -16.30
C LYS A 193 -10.80 -15.90 -16.85
N ILE A 194 -11.52 -15.00 -16.17
CA ILE A 194 -12.87 -14.56 -16.53
C ILE A 194 -12.80 -13.32 -17.43
N ALA A 195 -11.94 -12.35 -17.09
CA ALA A 195 -11.88 -11.08 -17.80
C ALA A 195 -10.47 -10.47 -17.79
N THR A 196 -10.26 -9.53 -18.69
CA THR A 196 -9.12 -8.61 -18.68
C THR A 196 -9.66 -7.19 -18.84
N LEU A 197 -9.23 -6.27 -17.97
CA LEU A 197 -9.64 -4.87 -17.98
C LEU A 197 -8.45 -3.98 -18.36
N PRO A 198 -8.66 -3.00 -19.24
CA PRO A 198 -9.84 -2.82 -20.07
C PRO A 198 -10.01 -3.95 -21.11
N LYS A 199 -11.24 -4.24 -21.51
CA LYS A 199 -11.50 -5.17 -22.61
C LYS A 199 -10.86 -4.64 -23.90
N ASN A 200 -10.15 -5.48 -24.63
CA ASN A 200 -9.72 -5.15 -25.99
C ASN A 200 -10.99 -4.98 -26.85
N ARG A 201 -11.22 -3.79 -27.37
CA ARG A 201 -12.31 -3.56 -28.31
C ARG A 201 -11.95 -4.20 -29.64
N SER A 202 -12.91 -4.88 -30.24
CA SER A 202 -12.87 -5.52 -31.55
C SER A 202 -12.32 -4.60 -32.66
N ILE A 203 -11.67 -5.21 -33.62
CA ILE A 203 -10.91 -4.66 -34.75
C ILE A 203 -11.77 -3.84 -35.74
N PHE A 204 -13.09 -3.83 -35.57
CA PHE A 204 -14.03 -3.08 -36.42
C PHE A 204 -14.50 -1.81 -35.73
N GLY A 205 -13.70 -0.77 -35.71
CA GLY A 205 -14.12 0.54 -35.22
C GLY A 205 -12.98 1.54 -35.32
N PHE A 206 -13.25 2.64 -36.00
CA PHE A 206 -12.40 3.80 -36.23
C PHE A 206 -11.46 4.16 -35.08
N PRO A 207 -10.26 4.72 -35.36
CA PRO A 207 -9.32 5.13 -34.33
C PRO A 207 -9.97 6.24 -33.49
N ARG A 208 -10.52 5.85 -32.36
CA ARG A 208 -10.91 6.80 -31.32
C ARG A 208 -9.67 7.22 -30.56
N THR A 209 -9.55 8.52 -30.40
CA THR A 209 -8.57 9.21 -29.58
C THR A 209 -8.01 8.38 -28.43
N ASN A 210 -6.71 8.40 -28.22
CA ASN A 210 -5.90 7.64 -27.25
C ASN A 210 -6.29 7.77 -25.75
N ASN A 211 -7.52 8.23 -25.45
CA ASN A 211 -8.06 8.44 -24.10
C ASN A 211 -9.00 7.31 -23.67
N GLY A 212 -8.66 6.04 -23.96
CA GLY A 212 -9.39 4.90 -23.41
C GLY A 212 -9.22 4.78 -21.88
N PRO A 213 -10.06 3.97 -21.20
CA PRO A 213 -10.05 3.82 -19.74
C PRO A 213 -8.80 3.10 -19.19
N ARG A 214 -7.72 2.96 -19.94
CA ARG A 214 -6.49 2.31 -19.53
C ARG A 214 -5.67 3.24 -18.62
N HIS A 215 -5.04 2.68 -17.57
CA HIS A 215 -3.99 3.39 -16.84
C HIS A 215 -2.78 3.63 -17.74
N LYS A 216 -2.09 4.75 -17.51
CA LYS A 216 -0.91 5.16 -18.28
C LYS A 216 0.39 4.73 -17.61
N ASP A 217 0.30 4.26 -16.36
CA ASP A 217 1.42 3.83 -15.55
C ASP A 217 1.04 2.66 -14.63
N CYS A 218 1.97 2.23 -13.79
CA CYS A 218 1.86 1.12 -12.86
C CYS A 218 0.59 1.21 -12.01
N ILE A 219 -0.19 0.15 -11.99
CA ILE A 219 -1.31 -0.02 -11.05
C ILE A 219 -0.71 -0.52 -9.75
N SER A 220 -0.58 0.38 -8.78
CA SER A 220 0.09 0.12 -7.50
C SER A 220 -0.77 -0.69 -6.53
N CYS A 221 -2.08 -0.48 -6.56
CA CYS A 221 -3.01 -1.06 -5.60
C CYS A 221 -4.43 -1.17 -6.14
N MET A 222 -5.22 -2.02 -5.48
CA MET A 222 -6.61 -2.30 -5.84
C MET A 222 -7.44 -2.50 -4.58
N ALA A 223 -8.72 -2.09 -4.62
CA ALA A 223 -9.72 -2.36 -3.61
C ALA A 223 -11.06 -2.70 -4.25
N TYR A 224 -11.85 -3.57 -3.62
CA TYR A 224 -13.14 -4.01 -4.15
C TYR A 224 -14.26 -3.69 -3.17
N ASN A 225 -15.26 -2.94 -3.64
CA ASN A 225 -16.52 -2.76 -2.94
C ASN A 225 -17.47 -3.87 -3.39
N HIS A 226 -17.76 -4.81 -2.50
CA HIS A 226 -18.59 -5.95 -2.83
C HIS A 226 -20.08 -5.57 -2.97
N ALA A 227 -20.57 -4.62 -2.20
CA ALA A 227 -21.97 -4.17 -2.25
C ALA A 227 -22.31 -3.53 -3.61
N ASP A 228 -21.42 -2.71 -4.14
CA ASP A 228 -21.58 -2.05 -5.43
C ASP A 228 -21.07 -2.86 -6.63
N GLY A 229 -20.31 -3.93 -6.40
CA GLY A 229 -19.62 -4.70 -7.44
C GLY A 229 -18.56 -3.88 -8.19
N LEU A 230 -17.93 -2.91 -7.50
CA LEU A 230 -16.95 -1.99 -8.07
C LEU A 230 -15.53 -2.34 -7.62
N LEU A 231 -14.65 -2.54 -8.60
CA LEU A 231 -13.21 -2.63 -8.39
C LEU A 231 -12.59 -1.25 -8.59
N TYR A 232 -11.91 -0.75 -7.58
CA TYR A 232 -11.09 0.45 -7.66
C TYR A 232 -9.65 0.07 -7.94
N THR A 233 -9.03 0.77 -8.88
CA THR A 233 -7.61 0.61 -9.21
C THR A 233 -6.96 1.97 -9.14
N ALA A 234 -5.84 2.06 -8.44
CA ALA A 234 -5.08 3.28 -8.34
C ALA A 234 -3.69 3.08 -8.94
N SER A 235 -3.13 4.15 -9.50
CA SER A 235 -1.94 4.07 -10.33
C SER A 235 -0.98 5.23 -10.06
N TRP A 236 0.26 5.02 -10.44
CA TRP A 236 1.28 6.06 -10.50
C TRP A 236 0.97 7.15 -11.54
N ASP A 237 0.01 6.89 -12.45
CA ASP A 237 -0.54 7.93 -13.33
C ASP A 237 -1.43 8.96 -12.59
N ARG A 238 -1.48 8.91 -11.26
CA ARG A 238 -2.23 9.80 -10.35
C ARG A 238 -3.75 9.66 -10.44
N THR A 239 -4.24 8.68 -11.20
CA THR A 239 -5.68 8.45 -11.38
C THR A 239 -6.17 7.25 -10.59
N VAL A 240 -7.44 7.35 -10.15
CA VAL A 240 -8.23 6.21 -9.71
C VAL A 240 -9.27 5.90 -10.77
N LYS A 241 -9.47 4.62 -11.03
CA LYS A 241 -10.52 4.14 -11.94
C LYS A 241 -11.41 3.14 -11.22
N ALA A 242 -12.73 3.31 -11.40
CA ALA A 242 -13.76 2.41 -10.90
C ALA A 242 -14.27 1.52 -12.04
N TRP A 243 -14.21 0.22 -11.82
CA TRP A 243 -14.61 -0.80 -12.81
C TRP A 243 -15.81 -1.60 -12.31
N ARG A 244 -16.88 -1.64 -13.06
CA ARG A 244 -18.00 -2.54 -12.78
C ARG A 244 -17.65 -3.92 -13.32
N ILE A 245 -17.50 -4.89 -12.40
CA ILE A 245 -17.00 -6.22 -12.76
C ILE A 245 -17.99 -7.01 -13.60
N SER A 246 -19.30 -6.90 -13.33
CA SER A 246 -20.37 -7.63 -14.05
C SER A 246 -20.33 -7.42 -15.56
N ASN A 247 -20.03 -6.22 -16.04
CA ASN A 247 -19.95 -5.89 -17.46
C ASN A 247 -18.54 -5.52 -17.93
N SER A 248 -17.54 -5.54 -17.03
CA SER A 248 -16.15 -5.21 -17.30
C SER A 248 -15.95 -3.81 -17.91
N ARG A 249 -16.73 -2.82 -17.46
CA ARG A 249 -16.65 -1.43 -17.93
C ARG A 249 -16.04 -0.54 -16.85
N CYS A 250 -15.21 0.41 -17.28
CA CYS A 250 -14.82 1.54 -16.46
C CYS A 250 -16.03 2.47 -16.34
N VAL A 251 -16.50 2.70 -15.13
CA VAL A 251 -17.66 3.55 -14.84
C VAL A 251 -17.26 4.95 -14.46
N ASP A 252 -16.06 5.11 -13.87
CA ASP A 252 -15.49 6.40 -13.51
C ASP A 252 -13.97 6.39 -13.61
N SER A 253 -13.39 7.55 -13.87
CA SER A 253 -11.94 7.75 -13.92
C SER A 253 -11.62 9.20 -13.55
N PHE A 254 -10.98 9.41 -12.42
CA PHE A 254 -10.70 10.74 -11.90
C PHE A 254 -9.24 10.91 -11.50
N LEU A 255 -8.73 12.14 -11.62
CA LEU A 255 -7.43 12.53 -11.10
C LEU A 255 -7.56 12.69 -9.59
N ALA A 256 -6.87 11.81 -8.85
CA ALA A 256 -7.02 11.79 -7.40
C ALA A 256 -5.94 12.61 -6.70
N HIS A 257 -4.71 12.55 -7.15
CA HIS A 257 -3.57 13.15 -6.48
C HIS A 257 -2.64 13.89 -7.44
N GLU A 258 -1.73 14.65 -6.86
CA GLU A 258 -0.73 15.40 -7.63
C GLU A 258 0.54 14.57 -7.89
N ASP A 259 0.70 13.43 -7.16
CA ASP A 259 1.79 12.49 -7.33
C ASP A 259 1.28 11.04 -7.27
N HIS A 260 2.19 10.07 -7.34
CA HIS A 260 1.92 8.64 -7.36
C HIS A 260 0.96 8.20 -6.27
N ILE A 261 -0.06 7.41 -6.63
CA ILE A 261 -0.96 6.82 -5.64
C ILE A 261 -0.35 5.51 -5.16
N ASN A 262 -0.14 5.38 -3.85
CA ASN A 262 0.54 4.24 -3.25
C ASN A 262 -0.42 3.20 -2.68
N ALA A 263 -1.56 3.62 -2.12
CA ALA A 263 -2.58 2.69 -1.62
C ALA A 263 -4.01 3.21 -1.87
N VAL A 264 -4.95 2.26 -1.96
CA VAL A 264 -6.39 2.49 -1.99
C VAL A 264 -7.09 1.47 -1.10
N VAL A 265 -8.01 1.92 -0.26
CA VAL A 265 -8.88 1.06 0.55
C VAL A 265 -10.33 1.55 0.44
N VAL A 266 -11.29 0.65 0.68
CA VAL A 266 -12.73 0.93 0.62
C VAL A 266 -13.37 0.52 1.92
N ASN A 267 -14.16 1.40 2.50
CA ASN A 267 -15.05 1.04 3.59
C ASN A 267 -16.27 0.31 3.02
N GLN A 268 -16.47 -0.93 3.46
CA GLN A 268 -17.57 -1.78 2.97
C GLN A 268 -18.95 -1.34 3.50
N GLU A 269 -19.01 -0.56 4.58
CA GLU A 269 -20.26 -0.12 5.20
C GLU A 269 -20.89 1.06 4.45
N ASP A 270 -20.08 2.07 4.08
CA ASP A 270 -20.56 3.31 3.49
C ASP A 270 -20.05 3.58 2.07
N GLY A 271 -19.23 2.67 1.52
CA GLY A 271 -18.67 2.76 0.18
C GLY A 271 -17.64 3.87 0.01
N CYS A 272 -17.17 4.52 1.08
CA CYS A 272 -16.12 5.54 1.01
C CYS A 272 -14.82 4.92 0.51
N VAL A 273 -14.16 5.61 -0.41
CA VAL A 273 -12.86 5.23 -0.97
C VAL A 273 -11.79 6.14 -0.39
N PHE A 274 -10.72 5.55 0.13
CA PHE A 274 -9.57 6.26 0.67
C PHE A 274 -8.37 6.01 -0.21
N THR A 275 -7.63 7.05 -0.53
CA THR A 275 -6.41 6.98 -1.34
C THR A 275 -5.29 7.72 -0.66
N CYS A 276 -4.05 7.23 -0.76
CA CYS A 276 -2.88 7.94 -0.30
C CYS A 276 -1.82 8.04 -1.40
N SER A 277 -0.96 9.04 -1.26
CA SER A 277 -0.04 9.42 -2.31
C SER A 277 1.31 9.90 -1.77
N SER A 278 2.28 9.87 -2.67
CA SER A 278 3.58 10.52 -2.49
C SER A 278 3.47 12.05 -2.35
N ASP A 279 2.30 12.66 -2.66
CA ASP A 279 2.02 14.07 -2.39
C ASP A 279 1.81 14.40 -0.91
N GLY A 280 1.96 13.40 -0.02
CA GLY A 280 1.82 13.54 1.44
C GLY A 280 0.37 13.65 1.93
N SER A 281 -0.62 13.37 1.09
CA SER A 281 -2.02 13.45 1.47
C SER A 281 -2.74 12.10 1.46
N VAL A 282 -3.77 12.01 2.30
CA VAL A 282 -4.81 10.99 2.24
C VAL A 282 -6.11 11.67 1.84
N LYS A 283 -6.79 11.16 0.83
CA LYS A 283 -8.05 11.74 0.32
C LYS A 283 -9.19 10.75 0.43
N ILE A 284 -10.38 11.28 0.77
CA ILE A 284 -11.62 10.53 0.94
C ILE A 284 -12.58 10.89 -0.17
N TRP A 285 -13.06 9.89 -0.88
CA TRP A 285 -13.95 10.02 -2.03
C TRP A 285 -15.26 9.33 -1.76
N ARG A 286 -16.36 9.97 -2.16
CA ARG A 286 -17.70 9.38 -2.10
C ARG A 286 -18.32 9.35 -3.49
N ARG A 287 -19.04 8.27 -3.77
CA ARG A 287 -19.82 8.18 -4.99
C ARG A 287 -21.03 9.10 -4.92
N VAL A 288 -21.28 9.84 -5.99
CA VAL A 288 -22.46 10.71 -6.09
C VAL A 288 -23.68 9.84 -6.32
N TYR A 289 -24.73 10.04 -5.50
CA TYR A 289 -25.97 9.29 -5.63
C TYR A 289 -26.59 9.45 -7.03
N GLY A 290 -27.06 8.35 -7.61
CA GLY A 290 -27.64 8.35 -8.96
C GLY A 290 -26.64 8.52 -10.10
N GLN A 291 -25.36 8.72 -9.81
CA GLN A 291 -24.28 8.91 -10.79
C GLN A 291 -23.21 7.84 -10.65
N ASN A 292 -22.34 7.75 -11.67
CA ASN A 292 -21.15 6.89 -11.61
C ASN A 292 -19.88 7.67 -11.22
N SER A 293 -20.00 8.95 -10.90
CA SER A 293 -18.90 9.83 -10.55
C SER A 293 -18.58 9.80 -9.05
N HIS A 294 -17.30 10.07 -8.73
CA HIS A 294 -16.81 10.21 -7.37
C HIS A 294 -16.41 11.66 -7.10
N THR A 295 -16.72 12.14 -5.89
CA THR A 295 -16.40 13.49 -5.44
C THR A 295 -15.47 13.43 -4.24
N LEU A 296 -14.45 14.29 -4.23
CA LEU A 296 -13.58 14.49 -3.07
C LEU A 296 -14.39 15.11 -1.94
N THR A 297 -14.43 14.43 -0.79
CA THR A 297 -15.15 14.93 0.40
C THR A 297 -14.22 15.45 1.47
N MET A 298 -13.01 14.93 1.56
CA MET A 298 -12.04 15.33 2.57
C MET A 298 -10.61 15.07 2.12
N THR A 299 -9.70 15.95 2.51
CA THR A 299 -8.24 15.75 2.39
C THR A 299 -7.65 15.78 3.80
N LEU A 300 -6.95 14.70 4.15
CA LEU A 300 -6.24 14.57 5.41
C LEU A 300 -4.75 14.80 5.12
N LYS A 301 -4.18 15.81 5.74
CA LYS A 301 -2.74 16.08 5.72
C LYS A 301 -2.29 16.28 7.16
N PHE A 302 -1.16 15.67 7.50
CA PHE A 302 -0.56 15.85 8.80
C PHE A 302 0.88 16.36 8.67
N GLN A 303 1.71 15.67 7.88
CA GLN A 303 3.08 16.06 7.59
C GLN A 303 3.34 16.03 6.08
N PRO A 304 4.31 16.79 5.56
CA PRO A 304 4.63 16.83 4.13
C PRO A 304 5.45 15.61 3.68
N SER A 305 5.24 14.46 4.30
CA SER A 305 5.97 13.23 4.03
C SER A 305 5.12 12.28 3.16
N PRO A 306 5.71 11.60 2.15
CA PRO A 306 5.00 10.64 1.33
C PRO A 306 4.25 9.60 2.15
N VAL A 307 2.98 9.34 1.82
CA VAL A 307 2.17 8.31 2.45
C VAL A 307 2.21 7.06 1.57
N ASN A 308 2.70 5.94 2.14
CA ASN A 308 2.98 4.72 1.39
C ASN A 308 1.89 3.65 1.52
N ALA A 309 1.19 3.62 2.65
CA ALA A 309 0.27 2.54 2.97
C ALA A 309 -0.98 3.04 3.68
N LEU A 310 -2.10 2.36 3.47
CA LEU A 310 -3.37 2.56 4.18
C LEU A 310 -3.87 1.23 4.74
N ALA A 311 -4.48 1.29 5.92
CA ALA A 311 -5.29 0.21 6.46
C ALA A 311 -6.55 0.78 7.12
N LEU A 312 -7.65 0.06 7.02
CA LEU A 312 -8.94 0.44 7.60
C LEU A 312 -9.38 -0.64 8.57
N SER A 313 -9.66 -0.25 9.81
CA SER A 313 -10.34 -1.08 10.80
C SER A 313 -11.75 -0.53 10.97
N SER A 314 -12.75 -1.24 10.46
CA SER A 314 -14.15 -0.87 10.54
C SER A 314 -14.92 -1.92 11.32
N SER A 315 -15.70 -1.46 12.29
CA SER A 315 -16.64 -2.24 13.06
C SER A 315 -17.92 -1.42 13.24
N PRO A 316 -19.07 -2.02 13.61
CA PRO A 316 -20.31 -1.28 13.79
C PRO A 316 -20.21 -0.15 14.84
N ARG A 317 -19.22 -0.22 15.72
CA ARG A 317 -19.04 0.76 16.79
C ARG A 317 -17.97 1.80 16.53
N SER A 318 -16.98 1.50 15.67
CA SER A 318 -15.82 2.38 15.44
C SER A 318 -15.21 2.13 14.06
N CYS A 319 -14.68 3.18 13.46
CA CYS A 319 -13.96 3.10 12.20
C CYS A 319 -12.69 3.93 12.30
N PHE A 320 -11.54 3.26 12.12
CA PHE A 320 -10.22 3.86 12.20
C PHE A 320 -9.50 3.68 10.87
N LEU A 321 -8.96 4.77 10.36
CA LEU A 321 -8.08 4.78 9.19
C LEU A 321 -6.64 4.97 9.68
N TYR A 322 -5.73 4.13 9.21
CA TYR A 322 -4.30 4.20 9.47
C TYR A 322 -3.55 4.51 8.19
N SER A 323 -2.56 5.38 8.26
CA SER A 323 -1.68 5.70 7.14
C SER A 323 -0.21 5.63 7.56
N GLY A 324 0.57 4.83 6.85
CA GLY A 324 2.00 4.69 7.06
C GLY A 324 2.79 5.60 6.13
N SER A 325 3.75 6.32 6.69
CA SER A 325 4.48 7.39 6.01
C SER A 325 5.98 7.08 5.90
N SER A 326 6.63 7.79 4.99
CA SER A 326 8.08 7.68 4.77
C SER A 326 8.92 8.23 5.93
N ASP A 327 8.32 8.98 6.84
CA ASP A 327 8.97 9.46 8.07
C ASP A 327 9.01 8.42 9.20
N GLY A 328 8.44 7.23 8.99
CA GLY A 328 8.39 6.15 9.98
C GLY A 328 7.17 6.21 10.90
N PHE A 329 6.33 7.23 10.81
CA PHE A 329 5.11 7.35 11.59
C PHE A 329 3.92 6.65 10.92
N ILE A 330 2.98 6.22 11.78
CA ILE A 330 1.68 5.74 11.36
C ILE A 330 0.64 6.68 11.94
N ASN A 331 0.10 7.58 11.13
CA ASN A 331 -1.00 8.43 11.56
C ASN A 331 -2.30 7.63 11.58
N PHE A 332 -3.19 7.96 12.51
CA PHE A 332 -4.53 7.39 12.54
C PHE A 332 -5.61 8.46 12.72
N TRP A 333 -6.77 8.19 12.13
CA TRP A 333 -7.95 9.02 12.21
C TRP A 333 -9.12 8.17 12.64
N GLU A 334 -9.92 8.71 13.54
CA GLU A 334 -11.18 8.11 13.97
C GLU A 334 -12.35 8.77 13.25
N LYS A 335 -13.26 7.96 12.73
CA LYS A 335 -14.50 8.44 12.13
C LYS A 335 -15.49 8.82 13.22
N GLU A 336 -15.87 10.08 13.28
CA GLU A 336 -16.93 10.56 14.16
C GLU A 336 -18.30 10.03 13.71
N LYS A 337 -19.04 9.45 14.64
CA LYS A 337 -20.31 8.76 14.34
C LYS A 337 -21.37 9.69 13.78
N MET A 338 -21.49 10.90 14.33
CA MET A 338 -22.57 11.83 13.99
C MET A 338 -22.30 12.57 12.68
N SER A 339 -21.10 13.10 12.49
CA SER A 339 -20.74 13.88 11.31
C SER A 339 -20.19 13.04 10.16
N GLY A 340 -19.72 11.83 10.45
CA GLY A 340 -19.00 10.99 9.49
C GLY A 340 -17.64 11.54 9.07
N ARG A 341 -17.13 12.58 9.76
CA ARG A 341 -15.80 13.15 9.54
C ARG A 341 -14.72 12.29 10.17
N PHE A 342 -13.54 12.35 9.61
CA PHE A 342 -12.36 11.72 10.16
C PHE A 342 -11.53 12.75 10.92
N ASN A 343 -11.43 12.57 12.24
CA ASN A 343 -10.64 13.42 13.12
C ASN A 343 -9.30 12.75 13.38
N HIS A 344 -8.21 13.54 13.37
CA HIS A 344 -6.88 13.02 13.67
C HIS A 344 -6.83 12.58 15.13
N GLY A 345 -6.60 11.29 15.37
CA GLY A 345 -6.53 10.70 16.70
C GLY A 345 -5.12 10.73 17.31
N GLY A 346 -4.11 10.80 16.46
CA GLY A 346 -2.71 10.77 16.86
C GLY A 346 -1.83 10.01 15.86
N PHE A 347 -0.67 9.59 16.30
CA PHE A 347 0.25 8.77 15.51
C PHE A 347 0.97 7.72 16.37
N LEU A 348 1.37 6.63 15.73
CA LEU A 348 2.17 5.56 16.32
C LEU A 348 3.61 5.77 15.91
N GLN A 349 4.48 5.83 16.89
CA GLN A 349 5.92 6.01 16.71
C GLN A 349 6.66 4.72 17.10
N GLY A 350 7.61 4.31 16.28
CA GLY A 350 8.42 3.13 16.61
C GLY A 350 9.33 2.69 15.47
N HIS A 351 8.87 2.74 14.22
CA HIS A 351 9.70 2.42 13.07
C HIS A 351 10.79 3.48 12.87
N ARG A 352 11.99 3.03 12.48
CA ARG A 352 13.15 3.90 12.23
C ARG A 352 13.19 4.47 10.82
N PHE A 353 12.57 3.76 9.88
CA PHE A 353 12.54 4.11 8.47
C PHE A 353 11.10 4.04 7.96
N SER A 354 10.93 4.28 6.67
CA SER A 354 9.63 4.34 6.00
C SER A 354 8.73 3.16 6.36
N VAL A 355 7.49 3.44 6.73
CA VAL A 355 6.43 2.42 6.81
C VAL A 355 5.95 2.14 5.39
N LEU A 356 6.10 0.90 4.92
CA LEU A 356 5.86 0.52 3.53
C LEU A 356 4.52 -0.21 3.33
N CYS A 357 4.03 -0.89 4.36
CA CYS A 357 2.79 -1.65 4.30
C CYS A 357 2.09 -1.70 5.65
N LEU A 358 0.76 -1.77 5.61
CA LEU A 358 -0.12 -1.85 6.77
C LEU A 358 -1.19 -2.91 6.54
N ALA A 359 -1.58 -3.59 7.60
CA ALA A 359 -2.80 -4.39 7.65
C ALA A 359 -3.49 -4.15 9.00
N ALA A 360 -4.82 -4.00 8.99
CA ALA A 360 -5.61 -3.86 10.19
C ALA A 360 -6.68 -4.95 10.21
N ILE A 361 -6.86 -5.57 11.36
CA ILE A 361 -7.87 -6.59 11.60
C ILE A 361 -8.35 -6.47 13.05
N GLU A 362 -9.65 -6.28 13.23
CA GLU A 362 -10.25 -6.00 14.54
C GLU A 362 -9.55 -4.83 15.25
N LYS A 363 -8.93 -5.09 16.41
CA LYS A 363 -8.22 -4.08 17.21
C LYS A 363 -6.70 -4.06 16.94
N LEU A 364 -6.21 -4.97 16.08
CA LEU A 364 -4.78 -5.07 15.77
C LEU A 364 -4.43 -4.34 14.49
N VAL A 365 -3.27 -3.71 14.52
CA VAL A 365 -2.62 -3.13 13.35
C VAL A 365 -1.23 -3.75 13.21
N PHE A 366 -0.90 -4.17 12.02
CA PHE A 366 0.42 -4.69 11.67
C PHE A 366 1.06 -3.70 10.70
N SER A 367 2.28 -3.29 10.99
CA SER A 367 3.05 -2.39 10.13
C SER A 367 4.37 -3.02 9.74
N GLY A 368 4.68 -2.98 8.45
CA GLY A 368 5.95 -3.41 7.91
C GLY A 368 6.74 -2.23 7.37
N SER A 369 8.05 -2.22 7.63
CA SER A 369 8.90 -1.06 7.37
C SER A 369 10.15 -1.42 6.58
N GLU A 370 10.77 -0.38 6.07
CA GLU A 370 12.10 -0.41 5.48
C GLU A 370 13.18 -0.79 6.52
N ASP A 371 12.90 -0.60 7.82
CA ASP A 371 13.76 -1.06 8.93
C ASP A 371 13.77 -2.58 9.12
N THR A 372 13.19 -3.34 8.18
CA THR A 372 13.14 -4.80 8.13
C THR A 372 12.22 -5.47 9.15
N THR A 373 11.61 -4.70 10.05
CA THR A 373 10.76 -5.19 11.12
C THR A 373 9.27 -5.12 10.76
N ILE A 374 8.49 -5.94 11.48
CA ILE A 374 7.04 -5.82 11.57
C ILE A 374 6.70 -5.46 13.00
N ARG A 375 5.87 -4.44 13.20
CA ARG A 375 5.33 -4.09 14.51
C ARG A 375 3.89 -4.48 14.62
N VAL A 376 3.50 -4.95 15.81
CA VAL A 376 2.13 -5.33 16.17
C VAL A 376 1.61 -4.32 17.18
N TRP A 377 0.54 -3.63 16.82
CA TRP A 377 -0.08 -2.61 17.64
C TRP A 377 -1.49 -3.05 18.03
N ARG A 378 -1.86 -2.85 19.28
CA ARG A 378 -3.21 -3.09 19.80
C ARG A 378 -3.87 -1.75 20.13
N ARG A 379 -5.05 -1.52 19.57
CA ARG A 379 -5.91 -0.42 19.97
C ARG A 379 -6.75 -0.84 21.18
N GLU A 380 -6.77 -0.01 22.21
CA GLU A 380 -7.64 -0.18 23.35
C GLU A 380 -9.11 0.10 22.98
N GLU A 381 -10.04 -0.65 23.56
CA GLU A 381 -11.46 -0.48 23.29
C GLU A 381 -12.00 0.80 23.91
N GLY A 382 -12.71 1.61 23.13
CA GLY A 382 -13.30 2.85 23.60
C GLY A 382 -12.33 4.02 23.76
N SER A 383 -11.07 3.84 23.42
CA SER A 383 -10.06 4.89 23.47
C SER A 383 -9.27 5.02 22.15
N CYS A 384 -8.53 6.11 22.02
CA CYS A 384 -7.56 6.32 20.95
C CYS A 384 -6.17 5.78 21.32
N PHE A 385 -6.01 5.15 22.47
CA PHE A 385 -4.73 4.62 22.92
C PHE A 385 -4.33 3.38 22.11
N HIS A 386 -3.06 3.32 21.76
CA HIS A 386 -2.47 2.19 21.05
C HIS A 386 -1.16 1.77 21.74
N GLU A 387 -1.03 0.48 21.94
CA GLU A 387 0.15 -0.15 22.54
C GLU A 387 0.92 -0.93 21.47
N CYS A 388 2.25 -0.85 21.46
CA CYS A 388 3.10 -1.72 20.66
C CYS A 388 3.32 -3.03 21.41
N LEU A 389 2.63 -4.11 21.01
CA LEU A 389 2.70 -5.41 21.67
C LEU A 389 3.99 -6.16 21.35
N ALA A 390 4.50 -6.02 20.13
CA ALA A 390 5.70 -6.74 19.69
C ALA A 390 6.37 -6.09 18.50
N VAL A 391 7.68 -6.34 18.39
CA VAL A 391 8.51 -6.07 17.23
C VAL A 391 9.03 -7.40 16.72
N LEU A 392 8.62 -7.78 15.49
CA LEU A 392 9.07 -9.01 14.87
C LEU A 392 10.28 -8.70 13.99
N ASP A 393 11.39 -9.37 14.27
CA ASP A 393 12.58 -9.40 13.42
C ASP A 393 12.28 -10.23 12.18
N ALA A 394 11.62 -9.57 11.23
CA ALA A 394 10.89 -10.29 10.19
C ALA A 394 11.76 -10.67 9.01
N HIS A 395 12.54 -9.75 8.47
CA HIS A 395 13.18 -9.89 7.18
C HIS A 395 14.63 -9.40 7.20
N ARG A 396 15.41 -9.79 6.18
CA ARG A 396 16.77 -9.28 5.95
C ARG A 396 16.80 -8.07 5.01
N GLY A 397 15.65 -7.59 4.61
CA GLY A 397 15.45 -6.42 3.76
C GLY A 397 14.09 -5.78 4.04
N PRO A 398 13.78 -4.62 3.44
CA PRO A 398 12.53 -3.90 3.61
C PRO A 398 11.30 -4.79 3.49
N VAL A 399 10.35 -4.68 4.43
CA VAL A 399 9.07 -5.40 4.40
C VAL A 399 8.13 -4.68 3.42
N ARG A 400 7.94 -5.26 2.24
CA ARG A 400 7.28 -4.59 1.11
C ARG A 400 5.77 -4.74 1.11
N CYS A 401 5.26 -5.89 1.53
CA CYS A 401 3.82 -6.14 1.58
C CYS A 401 3.45 -7.05 2.76
N LEU A 402 2.24 -6.84 3.25
CA LEU A 402 1.73 -7.47 4.44
C LEU A 402 0.22 -7.65 4.31
N THR A 403 -0.31 -8.79 4.79
CA THR A 403 -1.73 -9.02 4.98
C THR A 403 -1.95 -9.88 6.20
N ALA A 404 -3.13 -9.75 6.82
CA ALA A 404 -3.52 -10.52 7.99
C ALA A 404 -4.91 -11.11 7.81
N CYS A 405 -5.16 -12.26 8.43
CA CYS A 405 -6.48 -12.87 8.53
C CYS A 405 -6.64 -13.57 9.87
N LEU A 406 -7.89 -13.86 10.25
CA LEU A 406 -8.19 -14.70 11.41
C LEU A 406 -7.77 -16.14 11.14
N GLU A 407 -7.15 -16.78 12.13
CA GLU A 407 -6.97 -18.23 12.16
C GLU A 407 -8.19 -18.84 12.84
N ILE A 408 -9.02 -19.54 12.07
CA ILE A 408 -10.25 -20.15 12.56
C ILE A 408 -10.12 -21.65 12.44
N GLU A 409 -10.31 -22.35 13.56
CA GLU A 409 -10.38 -23.80 13.61
C GLU A 409 -11.71 -24.22 14.26
N LYS A 410 -12.47 -25.09 13.57
CA LYS A 410 -13.79 -25.58 14.04
C LYS A 410 -14.73 -24.46 14.53
N SER A 411 -14.75 -23.33 13.78
CA SER A 411 -15.53 -22.11 14.10
C SER A 411 -15.05 -21.33 15.33
N VAL A 412 -13.88 -21.65 15.87
CA VAL A 412 -13.26 -20.90 16.98
C VAL A 412 -12.09 -20.09 16.43
N VAL A 413 -12.01 -18.83 16.82
CA VAL A 413 -10.87 -17.97 16.50
C VAL A 413 -9.69 -18.37 17.39
N MET A 414 -8.64 -18.92 16.79
CA MET A 414 -7.43 -19.36 17.48
C MET A 414 -6.38 -18.24 17.59
N GLY A 415 -6.48 -17.24 16.75
CA GLY A 415 -5.54 -16.14 16.66
C GLY A 415 -5.54 -15.50 15.27
N PHE A 416 -4.38 -14.98 14.88
CA PHE A 416 -4.19 -14.28 13.63
C PHE A 416 -3.05 -14.92 12.83
N LEU A 417 -3.24 -15.04 11.54
CA LEU A 417 -2.17 -15.38 10.60
C LEU A 417 -1.77 -14.09 9.85
N VAL A 418 -0.49 -13.79 9.94
CA VAL A 418 0.10 -12.61 9.27
C VAL A 418 1.06 -13.09 8.21
N TYR A 419 0.92 -12.57 7.01
CA TYR A 419 1.74 -12.90 5.86
C TYR A 419 2.54 -11.69 5.46
N SER A 420 3.85 -11.84 5.39
CA SER A 420 4.77 -10.76 5.01
C SER A 420 5.69 -11.17 3.89
N ALA A 421 6.08 -10.22 3.06
CA ALA A 421 7.12 -10.42 2.08
C ALA A 421 8.02 -9.18 1.98
N GLY A 422 9.32 -9.44 1.87
CA GLY A 422 10.36 -8.43 1.83
C GLY A 422 11.09 -8.36 0.50
N LEU A 423 11.93 -7.33 0.36
CA LEU A 423 12.88 -7.23 -0.76
C LEU A 423 13.97 -8.30 -0.68
N ASP A 424 14.10 -9.02 0.43
CA ASP A 424 14.93 -10.22 0.59
C ASP A 424 14.40 -11.45 -0.13
N GLN A 425 13.34 -11.29 -0.96
CA GLN A 425 12.69 -12.35 -1.75
C GLN A 425 12.09 -13.47 -0.91
N THR A 426 11.89 -13.25 0.39
CA THR A 426 11.26 -14.22 1.28
C THR A 426 9.78 -13.92 1.47
N PHE A 427 8.98 -14.98 1.60
CA PHE A 427 7.61 -14.97 2.04
C PHE A 427 7.52 -15.66 3.38
N LYS A 428 7.04 -14.96 4.42
CA LYS A 428 6.96 -15.45 5.78
C LYS A 428 5.53 -15.49 6.29
N VAL A 429 5.26 -16.45 7.14
CA VAL A 429 3.98 -16.67 7.81
C VAL A 429 4.19 -16.62 9.31
N TRP A 430 3.44 -15.78 9.97
CA TRP A 430 3.48 -15.57 11.40
C TRP A 430 2.14 -15.96 12.01
N ARG A 431 2.18 -16.73 13.09
CA ARG A 431 1.02 -16.95 13.95
C ARG A 431 1.12 -15.99 15.13
N VAL A 432 0.07 -15.23 15.36
CA VAL A 432 -0.02 -14.23 16.42
C VAL A 432 -1.26 -14.54 17.24
N LYS A 433 -1.09 -14.68 18.56
CA LYS A 433 -2.19 -14.89 19.51
C LYS A 433 -2.09 -13.84 20.61
N VAL A 434 -3.15 -13.07 20.78
CA VAL A 434 -3.30 -12.13 21.89
C VAL A 434 -3.98 -12.88 23.02
N LEU A 435 -3.34 -12.89 24.20
CA LEU A 435 -3.90 -13.47 25.39
C LEU A 435 -4.90 -12.50 26.01
N PRO A 436 -6.00 -13.00 26.59
CA PRO A 436 -6.88 -12.16 27.40
C PRO A 436 -6.08 -11.60 28.58
N GLU A 437 -6.34 -10.36 28.92
CA GLU A 437 -5.86 -9.79 30.18
C GLU A 437 -6.48 -10.61 31.31
N GLU A 438 -5.65 -11.19 32.17
CA GLU A 438 -6.15 -11.76 33.42
C GLU A 438 -6.77 -10.60 34.20
N GLU A 439 -8.10 -10.61 34.33
CA GLU A 439 -8.76 -9.77 35.31
C GLU A 439 -8.18 -10.21 36.66
N THR A 440 -7.17 -9.49 37.12
CA THR A 440 -6.75 -9.59 38.51
C THR A 440 -7.97 -9.22 39.33
N SER A 441 -8.63 -10.22 39.86
CA SER A 441 -9.67 -10.10 40.89
C SER A 441 -9.00 -9.53 42.16
N ALA A 442 -8.65 -8.26 42.10
CA ALA A 442 -8.28 -7.50 43.28
C ALA A 442 -9.53 -7.30 44.08
N GLY A 443 -9.62 -8.14 45.08
CA GLY A 443 -10.63 -8.05 46.12
C GLY A 443 -10.76 -6.64 46.68
N LYS A 444 -11.98 -6.29 47.01
CA LYS A 444 -12.33 -5.19 47.90
C LYS A 444 -11.31 -5.07 49.03
N LYS A 445 -10.60 -3.96 49.09
CA LYS A 445 -10.01 -3.47 50.32
C LYS A 445 -10.09 -1.94 50.38
N ASP A 446 -10.67 -1.56 51.42
CA ASP A 446 -10.90 -0.34 52.11
C ASP A 446 -9.88 0.80 51.88
N THR A 447 -10.47 1.98 51.81
CA THR A 447 -9.95 3.30 52.15
C THR A 447 -8.59 3.32 52.87
N ALA A 448 -7.58 3.82 52.20
CA ALA A 448 -6.42 4.42 52.87
C ALA A 448 -5.83 5.53 52.00
N THR A 449 -5.68 6.64 52.58
CA THR A 449 -5.07 7.92 52.31
C THR A 449 -3.97 7.91 51.25
N ALA A 450 -4.14 8.69 50.21
CA ALA A 450 -3.16 8.91 49.14
C ALA A 450 -1.98 9.74 49.65
N THR A 451 -0.83 9.12 49.73
CA THR A 451 0.45 9.78 49.64
C THR A 451 0.90 9.86 48.18
N VAL A 452 1.05 11.09 47.71
CA VAL A 452 1.55 11.40 46.37
C VAL A 452 3.03 10.94 46.28
N THR A 453 3.23 9.83 45.62
CA THR A 453 4.58 9.47 45.14
C THR A 453 4.64 9.76 43.64
N ASN A 454 5.65 10.54 43.23
CA ASN A 454 5.96 10.82 41.82
C ASN A 454 6.14 9.50 41.05
N GLY A 455 5.08 9.06 40.38
CA GLY A 455 5.15 7.97 39.43
C GLY A 455 5.73 8.46 38.13
N GLU A 456 6.80 7.84 37.70
CA GLU A 456 7.34 7.98 36.35
C GLU A 456 6.24 7.64 35.33
N TYR A 457 5.83 8.63 34.55
CA TYR A 457 4.90 8.41 33.45
C TYR A 457 5.64 7.64 32.35
N GLU A 458 5.32 6.37 32.23
CA GLU A 458 5.73 5.54 31.09
C GLU A 458 5.11 6.17 29.83
N MET A 459 5.96 6.74 28.98
CA MET A 459 5.53 7.48 27.80
C MET A 459 4.90 6.55 26.77
N SER A 460 3.60 6.67 26.58
CA SER A 460 2.90 5.99 25.51
C SER A 460 3.52 6.29 24.12
N PRO A 461 3.65 5.29 23.24
CA PRO A 461 4.12 5.52 21.87
C PRO A 461 3.12 6.32 21.00
N VAL A 462 2.00 6.74 21.57
CA VAL A 462 0.96 7.53 20.91
C VAL A 462 0.96 8.94 21.47
N LEU A 463 1.16 9.93 20.60
CA LEU A 463 1.11 11.35 20.96
C LEU A 463 -0.25 11.95 20.58
N SER A 464 -0.79 12.80 21.43
CA SER A 464 -2.06 13.47 21.17
C SER A 464 -1.94 14.56 20.09
N PRO A 465 -3.00 14.82 19.30
CA PRO A 465 -3.00 15.90 18.31
C PRO A 465 -2.60 17.27 18.88
N SER A 466 -3.10 17.60 20.06
CA SER A 466 -2.81 18.88 20.72
C SER A 466 -1.34 19.05 21.10
N TRP A 467 -0.66 17.97 21.44
CA TRP A 467 0.79 17.99 21.70
C TRP A 467 1.57 18.20 20.40
N VAL A 468 1.16 17.52 19.34
CA VAL A 468 1.77 17.64 18.03
C VAL A 468 1.65 19.06 17.47
N GLU A 469 0.46 19.66 17.57
CA GLU A 469 0.23 21.06 17.16
C GLU A 469 1.13 22.03 17.91
N LYS A 470 1.23 21.89 19.24
CA LYS A 470 2.12 22.70 20.07
C LYS A 470 3.60 22.55 19.66
N LYS A 471 4.01 21.34 19.29
CA LYS A 471 5.39 21.07 18.88
C LYS A 471 5.68 21.70 17.51
N LEU A 472 4.77 21.54 16.54
CA LEU A 472 4.92 22.12 15.21
C LEU A 472 4.95 23.66 15.26
N GLN A 473 4.17 24.29 16.13
CA GLN A 473 4.18 25.73 16.36
C GLN A 473 5.51 26.21 16.95
N ARG A 474 6.11 25.41 17.83
CA ARG A 474 7.37 25.76 18.51
C ARG A 474 8.60 25.62 17.60
N ASP A 475 8.58 24.61 16.72
CA ASP A 475 9.74 24.29 15.86
C ASP A 475 9.68 25.01 14.48
N ASN A 476 8.59 25.74 14.17
CA ASN A 476 8.43 26.45 12.90
C ASN A 476 7.80 27.85 13.10
N PRO A 477 8.61 28.89 13.40
CA PRO A 477 8.12 30.25 13.67
C PRO A 477 7.49 30.97 12.45
N PHE A 478 7.41 30.35 11.27
CA PHE A 478 6.89 30.95 10.05
C PHE A 478 5.41 30.65 9.73
N TYR A 479 4.64 30.11 10.65
CA TYR A 479 3.21 29.83 10.46
C TYR A 479 2.26 30.91 11.00
N PHE A 480 2.73 32.17 11.15
CA PHE A 480 1.87 33.32 11.38
C PHE A 480 2.11 34.35 10.28
N ASN A 481 1.24 34.29 9.27
CA ASN A 481 0.61 35.44 8.59
C ASN A 481 -0.47 34.93 7.66
#